data_2f3132d3d61e834a47ebc339c2896c75
#
_entry.id   2f3132d3d61e834a47ebc339c2896c75
#
_cell.length_a   1.000
_cell.length_b   1.000
_cell.length_c   1.000
_cell.angle_alpha   90.00
_cell.angle_beta   90.00
_cell.angle_gamma   90.00
#
_symmetry.space_group_name_H-M   'P 1'
#
loop_
_entity.id
_entity.type
_entity.pdbx_description
1 polymer ?
#
loop_
_entity_poly.entity_id
_entity_poly.type
_entity_poly.pdbx_seq_one_letter_code
_entity_poly.pdbx_strand_id
1 'polypeptide(L)'
;AGSRLEVVDAAEVIAPGQRPADALRRGQASSMARMLAAVAAGEAAAGVSAGNTGALVALGRQALGTVAGIPRPAISTAIPTHRQGRCYLLDLGANVEAPAERLVDFALMGELMARHVDGIAAPRVALLNVGVEGTKGTSSVREADARLRALGRLDYRGYVEGDGIFAGQVDVVVCDGFVGNAVLKASEGLTRMLVARVQATFEAHWSSRLVGALARPALRRLKGELDPVRYNGASLLGLGGIVVKSHGSADAAGFHYAVLRAVQEVRHDLPRCLAVGLAPRRGVGESVGRVGRAASDLDILTPGAPGDDDSQQEQR
;
A
#
# COMPACT_ATOMS: atom_id res chain seq x y z
N ALA A 1 4.78 22.10 29.27
CA ALA A 1 4.54 21.46 27.95
C ALA A 1 5.35 22.12 26.84
N GLY A 2 5.76 23.41 27.00
CA GLY A 2 6.45 24.20 25.96
C GLY A 2 7.83 23.70 25.50
N SER A 3 8.54 22.94 26.33
CA SER A 3 9.90 22.48 25.99
C SER A 3 9.98 21.25 25.10
N ARG A 4 8.82 20.65 24.72
CA ARG A 4 8.77 19.44 23.88
C ARG A 4 8.22 19.69 22.47
N LEU A 5 7.86 20.92 22.15
CA LEU A 5 7.32 21.31 20.86
C LEU A 5 8.20 22.40 20.25
N GLU A 6 8.65 22.15 19.04
CA GLU A 6 9.32 23.12 18.19
C GLU A 6 8.45 23.41 16.98
N VAL A 7 8.27 24.69 16.66
CA VAL A 7 7.51 25.12 15.48
C VAL A 7 8.50 25.56 14.42
N VAL A 8 8.52 24.85 13.30
CA VAL A 8 9.32 25.20 12.13
C VAL A 8 8.42 25.84 11.09
N ASP A 9 8.66 27.11 10.77
CA ASP A 9 7.87 27.84 9.79
C ASP A 9 8.08 27.30 8.37
N ALA A 10 7.03 27.36 7.54
CA ALA A 10 7.06 26.97 6.14
C ALA A 10 6.30 27.99 5.29
N ALA A 11 6.98 28.58 4.33
CA ALA A 11 6.43 29.66 3.50
C ALA A 11 5.29 29.19 2.58
N GLU A 12 5.23 27.90 2.25
CA GLU A 12 4.32 27.38 1.24
C GLU A 12 3.54 26.14 1.75
N VAL A 13 2.36 25.95 1.16
CA VAL A 13 1.49 24.79 1.39
C VAL A 13 1.12 24.18 0.03
N ILE A 14 1.16 22.85 -0.05
CA ILE A 14 0.69 22.12 -1.23
C ILE A 14 -0.84 22.00 -1.15
N ALA A 15 -1.53 22.56 -2.15
CA ALA A 15 -2.99 22.51 -2.23
C ALA A 15 -3.50 21.06 -2.42
N PRO A 16 -4.70 20.71 -1.89
CA PRO A 16 -5.28 19.37 -2.02
C PRO A 16 -5.42 18.87 -3.46
N GLY A 17 -5.71 19.75 -4.42
CA GLY A 17 -5.85 19.43 -5.86
C GLY A 17 -4.57 19.55 -6.67
N GLN A 18 -3.44 19.90 -6.07
CA GLN A 18 -2.19 20.09 -6.81
C GLN A 18 -1.66 18.77 -7.36
N ARG A 19 -1.23 18.78 -8.63
CA ARG A 19 -0.66 17.58 -9.26
C ARG A 19 0.69 17.22 -8.62
N PRO A 20 0.99 15.91 -8.44
CA PRO A 20 2.28 15.47 -7.87
C PRO A 20 3.50 16.04 -8.61
N ALA A 21 3.45 16.13 -9.94
CA ALA A 21 4.53 16.71 -10.74
C ALA A 21 4.76 18.20 -10.47
N ASP A 22 3.70 18.95 -10.16
CA ASP A 22 3.82 20.37 -9.80
C ASP A 22 4.35 20.54 -8.38
N ALA A 23 3.96 19.65 -7.46
CA ALA A 23 4.51 19.60 -6.10
C ALA A 23 6.03 19.31 -6.13
N LEU A 24 6.49 18.38 -6.97
CA LEU A 24 7.92 18.11 -7.16
C LEU A 24 8.70 19.32 -7.67
N ARG A 25 8.12 20.10 -8.58
CA ARG A 25 8.81 21.25 -9.19
C ARG A 25 8.79 22.51 -8.34
N ARG A 26 7.69 22.76 -7.62
CA ARG A 26 7.41 24.04 -6.95
C ARG A 26 7.16 23.92 -5.46
N GLY A 27 7.00 22.72 -4.92
CA GLY A 27 6.64 22.49 -3.53
C GLY A 27 7.82 22.33 -2.56
N GLN A 28 9.04 22.67 -2.96
CA GLN A 28 10.24 22.42 -2.16
C GLN A 28 10.32 23.28 -0.88
N ALA A 29 9.66 24.45 -0.85
CA ALA A 29 9.55 25.31 0.32
C ALA A 29 8.30 25.01 1.17
N SER A 30 7.52 23.98 0.79
CA SER A 30 6.29 23.62 1.49
C SER A 30 6.54 22.94 2.83
N SER A 31 5.56 23.04 3.73
CA SER A 31 5.59 22.33 5.03
C SER A 31 5.78 20.82 4.86
N MET A 32 5.21 20.23 3.80
CA MET A 32 5.39 18.80 3.49
C MET A 32 6.84 18.48 3.09
N ALA A 33 7.46 19.29 2.24
CA ALA A 33 8.85 19.09 1.84
C ALA A 33 9.81 19.30 3.02
N ARG A 34 9.59 20.30 3.88
CA ARG A 34 10.38 20.51 5.11
C ARG A 34 10.29 19.33 6.06
N MET A 35 9.08 18.80 6.29
CA MET A 35 8.89 17.59 7.11
C MET A 35 9.71 16.41 6.56
N LEU A 36 9.64 16.16 5.24
CA LEU A 36 10.38 15.08 4.60
C LEU A 36 11.90 15.29 4.64
N ALA A 37 12.36 16.54 4.50
CA ALA A 37 13.77 16.89 4.63
C ALA A 37 14.30 16.62 6.04
N ALA A 38 13.54 16.95 7.08
CA ALA A 38 13.89 16.65 8.47
C ALA A 38 14.02 15.13 8.72
N VAL A 39 13.15 14.31 8.12
CA VAL A 39 13.26 12.85 8.19
C VAL A 39 14.50 12.36 7.42
N ALA A 40 14.76 12.91 6.24
CA ALA A 40 15.93 12.55 5.43
C ALA A 40 17.26 12.90 6.11
N ALA A 41 17.29 14.02 6.84
CA ALA A 41 18.46 14.47 7.61
C ALA A 41 18.64 13.70 8.94
N GLY A 42 17.68 12.87 9.34
CA GLY A 42 17.69 12.18 10.64
C GLY A 42 17.35 13.09 11.83
N GLU A 43 16.90 14.30 11.57
CA GLU A 43 16.42 15.25 12.59
C GLU A 43 15.07 14.84 13.17
N ALA A 44 14.27 14.12 12.35
CA ALA A 44 13.02 13.51 12.78
C ALA A 44 13.02 12.02 12.47
N ALA A 45 12.53 11.19 13.40
CA ALA A 45 12.44 9.75 13.24
C ALA A 45 11.33 9.34 12.27
N ALA A 46 10.29 10.16 12.11
CA ALA A 46 9.16 9.93 11.21
C ALA A 46 8.47 11.23 10.82
N GLY A 47 7.77 11.23 9.67
CA GLY A 47 6.90 12.32 9.23
C GLY A 47 5.44 11.91 9.22
N VAL A 48 4.54 12.79 9.69
CA VAL A 48 3.09 12.60 9.62
C VAL A 48 2.45 13.77 8.89
N SER A 49 1.68 13.51 7.84
CA SER A 49 1.05 14.56 7.03
C SER A 49 -0.42 14.26 6.72
N ALA A 50 -1.28 15.24 6.90
CA ALA A 50 -2.68 15.20 6.45
C ALA A 50 -2.87 15.80 5.03
N GLY A 51 -1.79 16.24 4.37
CA GLY A 51 -1.81 16.91 3.06
C GLY A 51 -2.15 16.01 1.88
N ASN A 52 -1.93 16.51 0.67
CA ASN A 52 -2.19 15.82 -0.60
C ASN A 52 -1.40 14.50 -0.70
N THR A 53 -2.12 13.39 -0.89
CA THR A 53 -1.52 12.03 -0.90
C THR A 53 -0.54 11.83 -2.05
N GLY A 54 -0.91 12.25 -3.27
CA GLY A 54 -0.05 12.08 -4.44
C GLY A 54 1.26 12.90 -4.32
N ALA A 55 1.15 14.12 -3.78
CA ALA A 55 2.32 14.95 -3.49
C ALA A 55 3.21 14.33 -2.41
N LEU A 56 2.61 13.77 -1.34
CA LEU A 56 3.35 13.13 -0.26
C LEU A 56 4.14 11.92 -0.74
N VAL A 57 3.52 11.07 -1.59
CA VAL A 57 4.20 9.91 -2.20
C VAL A 57 5.36 10.37 -3.10
N ALA A 58 5.12 11.39 -3.94
CA ALA A 58 6.12 11.86 -4.89
C ALA A 58 7.32 12.54 -4.19
N LEU A 59 7.05 13.47 -3.27
CA LEU A 59 8.09 14.15 -2.48
C LEU A 59 8.79 13.20 -1.52
N GLY A 60 8.05 12.26 -0.90
CA GLY A 60 8.63 11.25 -0.01
C GLY A 60 9.62 10.37 -0.75
N ARG A 61 9.28 9.92 -1.97
CA ARG A 61 10.20 9.15 -2.82
C ARG A 61 11.42 9.97 -3.23
N GLN A 62 11.25 11.28 -3.53
CA GLN A 62 12.37 12.16 -3.89
C GLN A 62 13.33 12.39 -2.71
N ALA A 63 12.78 12.65 -1.52
CA ALA A 63 13.58 13.03 -0.35
C ALA A 63 14.22 11.83 0.37
N LEU A 64 13.49 10.71 0.46
CA LEU A 64 13.90 9.55 1.27
C LEU A 64 14.39 8.37 0.41
N GLY A 65 14.16 8.41 -0.90
CA GLY A 65 14.35 7.22 -1.75
C GLY A 65 13.40 6.08 -1.38
N THR A 66 13.76 4.89 -1.81
CA THR A 66 13.03 3.65 -1.47
C THR A 66 13.98 2.61 -0.89
N VAL A 67 13.44 1.69 -0.13
CA VAL A 67 14.15 0.50 0.35
C VAL A 67 14.70 -0.28 -0.85
N ALA A 68 15.90 -0.83 -0.71
CA ALA A 68 16.56 -1.60 -1.76
C ALA A 68 15.66 -2.73 -2.29
N GLY A 69 15.52 -2.82 -3.60
CA GLY A 69 14.65 -3.79 -4.27
C GLY A 69 13.19 -3.33 -4.42
N ILE A 70 12.78 -2.23 -3.82
CA ILE A 70 11.44 -1.66 -3.94
C ILE A 70 11.49 -0.41 -4.83
N PRO A 71 10.99 -0.45 -6.06
CA PRO A 71 11.05 0.71 -6.96
C PRO A 71 9.95 1.73 -6.71
N ARG A 72 8.85 1.36 -6.02
CA ARG A 72 7.76 2.27 -5.67
C ARG A 72 7.18 1.95 -4.30
N PRO A 73 6.88 2.95 -3.45
CA PRO A 73 6.18 2.74 -2.20
C PRO A 73 4.72 2.34 -2.44
N ALA A 74 4.10 1.71 -1.45
CA ALA A 74 2.67 1.45 -1.37
C ALA A 74 2.06 2.16 -0.18
N ILE A 75 0.77 2.48 -0.25
CA ILE A 75 0.01 3.01 0.89
C ILE A 75 -0.76 1.85 1.53
N SER A 76 -0.59 1.68 2.83
CA SER A 76 -1.27 0.65 3.61
C SER A 76 -2.06 1.24 4.76
N THR A 77 -3.27 0.75 4.98
CA THR A 77 -4.03 1.03 6.21
C THR A 77 -4.67 -0.24 6.76
N ALA A 78 -4.96 -0.21 8.06
CA ALA A 78 -5.69 -1.28 8.71
C ALA A 78 -7.20 -1.07 8.54
N ILE A 79 -7.93 -2.15 8.26
CA ILE A 79 -9.39 -2.22 8.24
C ILE A 79 -9.82 -3.13 9.38
N PRO A 80 -10.83 -2.74 10.21
CA PRO A 80 -11.35 -3.59 11.27
C PRO A 80 -12.04 -4.83 10.72
N THR A 81 -11.92 -5.95 11.41
CA THR A 81 -12.54 -7.22 11.04
C THR A 81 -13.57 -7.68 12.09
N HIS A 82 -14.49 -8.57 11.68
CA HIS A 82 -15.51 -9.13 12.59
C HIS A 82 -14.95 -9.78 13.85
N ARG A 83 -13.73 -10.32 13.78
CA ARG A 83 -13.08 -11.00 14.92
C ARG A 83 -12.31 -10.05 15.84
N GLN A 84 -12.67 -8.77 15.86
CA GLN A 84 -11.99 -7.71 16.63
C GLN A 84 -10.48 -7.59 16.30
N GLY A 85 -10.09 -8.07 15.13
CA GLY A 85 -8.75 -7.94 14.58
C GLY A 85 -8.66 -6.81 13.57
N ARG A 86 -7.62 -6.85 12.77
CA ARG A 86 -7.40 -5.93 11.66
C ARG A 86 -6.90 -6.69 10.43
N CYS A 87 -7.25 -6.20 9.26
CA CYS A 87 -6.71 -6.62 7.98
C CYS A 87 -6.04 -5.42 7.31
N TYR A 88 -4.82 -5.58 6.87
CA TYR A 88 -4.10 -4.54 6.13
C TYR A 88 -4.43 -4.62 4.65
N LEU A 89 -4.87 -3.51 4.09
CA LEU A 89 -5.12 -3.39 2.64
C LEU A 89 -4.00 -2.57 2.00
N LEU A 90 -3.39 -3.09 0.95
CA LEU A 90 -2.34 -2.51 0.12
C LEU A 90 -2.65 -2.74 -1.37
N ASP A 91 -2.49 -1.81 -2.27
CA ASP A 91 -2.15 -0.40 -2.21
C ASP A 91 -3.43 0.45 -2.17
N LEU A 92 -3.35 1.66 -1.61
CA LEU A 92 -4.51 2.56 -1.45
C LEU A 92 -4.40 3.84 -2.31
N GLY A 93 -3.68 3.75 -3.43
CA GLY A 93 -3.61 4.83 -4.40
C GLY A 93 -2.23 5.46 -4.60
N ALA A 94 -1.14 4.84 -4.12
CA ALA A 94 0.21 5.23 -4.53
C ALA A 94 0.51 4.77 -5.96
N ASN A 95 -0.09 3.66 -6.40
CA ASN A 95 0.07 3.08 -7.73
C ASN A 95 -1.30 2.73 -8.28
N VAL A 96 -1.84 3.56 -9.17
CA VAL A 96 -3.21 3.38 -9.73
C VAL A 96 -3.35 2.01 -10.39
N GLU A 97 -2.33 1.58 -11.13
CA GLU A 97 -2.21 0.25 -11.70
C GLU A 97 -0.95 -0.43 -11.15
N ALA A 98 -1.02 -1.72 -10.89
CA ALA A 98 0.10 -2.51 -10.39
C ALA A 98 0.32 -3.75 -11.26
N PRO A 99 1.47 -3.88 -11.95
CA PRO A 99 1.85 -5.13 -12.59
C PRO A 99 2.15 -6.21 -11.54
N ALA A 100 2.23 -7.46 -11.97
CA ALA A 100 2.39 -8.62 -11.10
C ALA A 100 3.56 -8.48 -10.11
N GLU A 101 4.71 -7.95 -10.57
CA GLU A 101 5.88 -7.72 -9.71
C GLU A 101 5.57 -6.79 -8.54
N ARG A 102 4.76 -5.75 -8.78
CA ARG A 102 4.38 -4.80 -7.74
C ARG A 102 3.45 -5.43 -6.71
N LEU A 103 2.49 -6.23 -7.17
CA LEU A 103 1.61 -6.96 -6.25
C LEU A 103 2.41 -7.91 -5.36
N VAL A 104 3.44 -8.55 -5.91
CA VAL A 104 4.37 -9.39 -5.12
C VAL A 104 5.16 -8.52 -4.12
N ASP A 105 5.72 -7.38 -4.54
CA ASP A 105 6.42 -6.46 -3.65
C ASP A 105 5.50 -6.00 -2.50
N PHE A 106 4.24 -5.66 -2.80
CA PHE A 106 3.25 -5.24 -1.81
C PHE A 106 2.93 -6.36 -0.82
N ALA A 107 2.81 -7.61 -1.29
CA ALA A 107 2.57 -8.77 -0.44
C ALA A 107 3.72 -8.97 0.56
N LEU A 108 4.95 -8.86 0.09
CA LEU A 108 6.14 -8.99 0.93
C LEU A 108 6.26 -7.85 1.94
N MET A 109 6.04 -6.61 1.52
CA MET A 109 6.07 -5.45 2.41
C MET A 109 4.96 -5.51 3.46
N GLY A 110 3.75 -5.89 3.07
CA GLY A 110 2.61 -6.01 3.98
C GLY A 110 2.82 -7.11 5.02
N GLU A 111 3.35 -8.25 4.61
CA GLU A 111 3.70 -9.35 5.51
C GLU A 111 4.74 -8.92 6.54
N LEU A 112 5.84 -8.31 6.09
CA LEU A 112 6.89 -7.83 7.00
C LEU A 112 6.39 -6.78 7.98
N MET A 113 5.54 -5.86 7.52
CA MET A 113 4.91 -4.86 8.39
C MET A 113 4.03 -5.54 9.45
N ALA A 114 3.11 -6.43 9.06
CA ALA A 114 2.21 -7.12 9.98
C ALA A 114 2.98 -7.98 10.98
N ARG A 115 4.07 -8.60 10.55
CA ARG A 115 4.94 -9.40 11.41
C ARG A 115 5.70 -8.56 12.42
N HIS A 116 6.39 -7.51 11.97
CA HIS A 116 7.33 -6.77 12.81
C HIS A 116 6.65 -5.67 13.62
N VAL A 117 5.68 -4.95 13.07
CA VAL A 117 5.03 -3.82 13.75
C VAL A 117 3.86 -4.28 14.63
N ASP A 118 3.10 -5.30 14.16
CA ASP A 118 1.90 -5.76 14.87
C ASP A 118 2.10 -7.11 15.58
N GLY A 119 3.28 -7.73 15.46
CA GLY A 119 3.64 -8.95 16.18
C GLY A 119 2.91 -10.21 15.70
N ILE A 120 2.39 -10.23 14.47
CA ILE A 120 1.71 -11.39 13.89
C ILE A 120 2.79 -12.39 13.42
N ALA A 121 2.95 -13.50 14.12
CA ALA A 121 4.05 -14.44 13.86
C ALA A 121 4.05 -15.00 12.42
N ALA A 122 2.89 -15.30 11.85
CA ALA A 122 2.71 -15.80 10.49
C ALA A 122 1.53 -15.08 9.83
N PRO A 123 1.71 -13.86 9.28
CA PRO A 123 0.65 -13.10 8.64
C PRO A 123 0.11 -13.84 7.43
N ARG A 124 -1.21 -14.03 7.37
CA ARG A 124 -1.92 -14.62 6.24
C ARG A 124 -2.10 -13.58 5.15
N VAL A 125 -1.51 -13.82 4.00
CA VAL A 125 -1.50 -12.88 2.87
C VAL A 125 -2.40 -13.39 1.76
N ALA A 126 -3.21 -12.53 1.14
CA ALA A 126 -4.04 -12.86 -0.02
C ALA A 126 -4.03 -11.73 -1.06
N LEU A 127 -4.34 -12.07 -2.31
CA LEU A 127 -4.62 -11.09 -3.36
C LEU A 127 -6.14 -10.84 -3.43
N LEU A 128 -6.53 -9.57 -3.52
CA LEU A 128 -7.91 -9.20 -3.79
C LEU A 128 -8.27 -9.57 -5.22
N ASN A 129 -9.40 -10.27 -5.39
CA ASN A 129 -9.86 -10.73 -6.70
C ASN A 129 -11.40 -10.71 -6.79
N VAL A 130 -11.93 -10.92 -7.98
CA VAL A 130 -13.38 -10.98 -8.28
C VAL A 130 -13.98 -12.35 -8.05
N GLY A 131 -13.21 -13.31 -7.57
CA GLY A 131 -13.59 -14.70 -7.27
C GLY A 131 -12.37 -15.47 -6.80
N VAL A 132 -12.58 -16.59 -6.15
CA VAL A 132 -11.51 -17.42 -5.57
C VAL A 132 -10.91 -18.44 -6.55
N GLU A 133 -11.54 -18.63 -7.72
CA GLU A 133 -11.10 -19.60 -8.72
C GLU A 133 -9.85 -19.08 -9.47
N GLY A 134 -8.91 -19.96 -9.76
CA GLY A 134 -7.64 -19.63 -10.39
C GLY A 134 -7.71 -18.99 -11.78
N THR A 135 -8.88 -19.07 -12.45
CA THR A 135 -9.11 -18.47 -13.78
C THR A 135 -9.61 -17.04 -13.72
N LYS A 136 -10.05 -16.58 -12.54
CA LYS A 136 -10.63 -15.25 -12.35
C LYS A 136 -9.56 -14.16 -12.18
N GLY A 137 -9.99 -12.92 -12.38
CA GLY A 137 -9.19 -11.73 -12.20
C GLY A 137 -8.39 -11.30 -13.42
N THR A 138 -7.62 -10.23 -13.24
CA THR A 138 -6.76 -9.67 -14.30
C THR A 138 -5.52 -10.54 -14.54
N SER A 139 -4.85 -10.34 -15.67
CA SER A 139 -3.58 -11.04 -15.95
C SER A 139 -2.53 -10.76 -14.88
N SER A 140 -2.42 -9.51 -14.42
CA SER A 140 -1.48 -9.13 -13.36
C SER A 140 -1.74 -9.86 -12.04
N VAL A 141 -3.02 -10.02 -11.66
CA VAL A 141 -3.39 -10.73 -10.42
C VAL A 141 -3.08 -12.23 -10.53
N ARG A 142 -3.41 -12.86 -11.66
CA ARG A 142 -3.10 -14.29 -11.87
C ARG A 142 -1.60 -14.57 -11.92
N GLU A 143 -0.84 -13.70 -12.57
CA GLU A 143 0.62 -13.82 -12.61
C GLU A 143 1.24 -13.60 -11.22
N ALA A 144 0.74 -12.63 -10.44
CA ALA A 144 1.16 -12.40 -9.06
C ALA A 144 0.87 -13.62 -8.17
N ASP A 145 -0.31 -14.26 -8.33
CA ASP A 145 -0.66 -15.51 -7.61
C ASP A 145 0.36 -16.62 -7.90
N ALA A 146 0.67 -16.86 -9.18
CA ALA A 146 1.64 -17.86 -9.57
C ALA A 146 3.03 -17.60 -8.95
N ARG A 147 3.48 -16.34 -8.95
CA ARG A 147 4.76 -15.93 -8.36
C ARG A 147 4.77 -16.06 -6.84
N LEU A 148 3.69 -15.68 -6.16
CA LEU A 148 3.57 -15.78 -4.70
C LEU A 148 3.56 -17.23 -4.23
N ARG A 149 2.88 -18.14 -4.96
CA ARG A 149 2.92 -19.59 -4.70
C ARG A 149 4.32 -20.15 -4.89
N ALA A 150 5.00 -19.75 -5.96
CA ALA A 150 6.37 -20.20 -6.25
C ALA A 150 7.40 -19.71 -5.20
N LEU A 151 7.17 -18.55 -4.57
CA LEU A 151 8.05 -18.03 -3.52
C LEU A 151 8.12 -18.92 -2.28
N GLY A 152 7.03 -19.59 -1.88
CA GLY A 152 6.95 -20.56 -0.79
C GLY A 152 7.35 -20.05 0.61
N ARG A 153 7.53 -18.74 0.79
CA ARG A 153 8.01 -18.13 2.05
C ARG A 153 6.95 -17.35 2.83
N LEU A 154 5.76 -17.17 2.25
CA LEU A 154 4.63 -16.49 2.85
C LEU A 154 3.57 -17.51 3.25
N ASP A 155 2.78 -17.23 4.28
CA ASP A 155 1.50 -17.88 4.49
C ASP A 155 0.47 -17.30 3.50
N TYR A 156 0.67 -17.63 2.22
CA TYR A 156 -0.13 -17.13 1.11
C TYR A 156 -1.40 -17.96 0.94
N ARG A 157 -2.56 -17.29 1.03
CA ARG A 157 -3.89 -17.91 1.03
C ARG A 157 -4.59 -17.89 -0.33
N GLY A 158 -3.92 -17.42 -1.38
CA GLY A 158 -4.52 -17.29 -2.70
C GLY A 158 -5.38 -16.03 -2.82
N TYR A 159 -6.57 -16.18 -3.37
CA TYR A 159 -7.49 -15.06 -3.61
C TYR A 159 -8.47 -14.87 -2.45
N VAL A 160 -8.89 -13.62 -2.27
CA VAL A 160 -9.97 -13.19 -1.39
C VAL A 160 -10.87 -12.21 -2.14
N GLU A 161 -12.18 -12.29 -1.91
CA GLU A 161 -13.14 -11.32 -2.42
C GLU A 161 -13.30 -10.14 -1.45
N GLY A 162 -14.00 -9.07 -1.86
CA GLY A 162 -14.09 -7.84 -1.10
C GLY A 162 -14.71 -7.99 0.30
N ASP A 163 -15.63 -8.92 0.50
CA ASP A 163 -16.25 -9.24 1.79
C ASP A 163 -15.27 -9.97 2.73
N GLY A 164 -14.37 -10.77 2.16
CA GLY A 164 -13.33 -11.49 2.90
C GLY A 164 -12.34 -10.58 3.64
N ILE A 165 -12.18 -9.32 3.22
CA ILE A 165 -11.37 -8.31 3.91
C ILE A 165 -11.87 -8.15 5.36
N PHE A 166 -13.19 -8.16 5.56
CA PHE A 166 -13.82 -7.94 6.86
C PHE A 166 -13.98 -9.22 7.68
N ALA A 167 -13.84 -10.40 7.05
CA ALA A 167 -14.10 -11.69 7.69
C ALA A 167 -13.04 -12.10 8.73
N GLY A 168 -11.85 -11.48 8.70
CA GLY A 168 -10.74 -11.80 9.63
C GLY A 168 -10.08 -13.16 9.35
N GLN A 169 -10.17 -13.64 8.10
CA GLN A 169 -9.51 -14.87 7.65
C GLN A 169 -8.10 -14.61 7.13
N VAL A 170 -7.81 -13.39 6.74
CA VAL A 170 -6.52 -12.90 6.24
C VAL A 170 -6.08 -11.66 7.01
N ASP A 171 -4.78 -11.45 7.09
CA ASP A 171 -4.18 -10.34 7.84
C ASP A 171 -3.67 -9.24 6.90
N VAL A 172 -3.36 -9.61 5.65
CA VAL A 172 -2.90 -8.71 4.60
C VAL A 172 -3.61 -9.04 3.29
N VAL A 173 -4.26 -8.04 2.69
CA VAL A 173 -4.89 -8.12 1.38
C VAL A 173 -4.21 -7.15 0.43
N VAL A 174 -3.80 -7.64 -0.73
CA VAL A 174 -3.05 -6.88 -1.73
C VAL A 174 -3.88 -6.66 -2.97
N CYS A 175 -3.86 -5.45 -3.49
CA CYS A 175 -4.49 -5.03 -4.75
C CYS A 175 -3.72 -3.87 -5.38
N ASP A 176 -4.14 -3.43 -6.56
CA ASP A 176 -3.69 -2.15 -7.09
C ASP A 176 -4.33 -0.97 -6.35
N GLY A 177 -3.74 0.21 -6.51
CA GLY A 177 -4.17 1.39 -5.77
C GLY A 177 -5.54 1.93 -6.21
N PHE A 178 -5.99 1.66 -7.43
CA PHE A 178 -7.34 2.05 -7.86
C PHE A 178 -8.39 1.24 -7.11
N VAL A 179 -8.27 -0.08 -7.13
CA VAL A 179 -9.18 -0.98 -6.43
C VAL A 179 -9.13 -0.75 -4.92
N GLY A 180 -7.94 -0.67 -4.34
CA GLY A 180 -7.78 -0.47 -2.90
C GLY A 180 -8.36 0.85 -2.40
N ASN A 181 -8.15 1.95 -3.12
CA ASN A 181 -8.75 3.25 -2.78
C ASN A 181 -10.29 3.23 -2.94
N ALA A 182 -10.81 2.55 -3.98
CA ALA A 182 -12.24 2.40 -4.17
C ALA A 182 -12.89 1.61 -3.02
N VAL A 183 -12.31 0.47 -2.63
CA VAL A 183 -12.76 -0.35 -1.49
C VAL A 183 -12.73 0.47 -0.20
N LEU A 184 -11.63 1.16 0.09
CA LEU A 184 -11.50 2.00 1.28
C LEU A 184 -12.59 3.08 1.32
N LYS A 185 -12.78 3.83 0.24
CA LYS A 185 -13.75 4.93 0.17
C LYS A 185 -15.20 4.43 0.22
N ALA A 186 -15.51 3.29 -0.39
CA ALA A 186 -16.81 2.66 -0.29
C ALA A 186 -17.11 2.21 1.15
N SER A 187 -16.14 1.57 1.81
CA SER A 187 -16.25 1.13 3.21
C SER A 187 -16.44 2.31 4.19
N GLU A 188 -15.66 3.37 4.03
CA GLU A 188 -15.82 4.61 4.81
C GLU A 188 -17.20 5.24 4.59
N GLY A 189 -17.68 5.29 3.34
CA GLY A 189 -18.99 5.82 2.97
C GLY A 189 -20.12 5.01 3.59
N LEU A 190 -20.04 3.69 3.48
CA LEU A 190 -21.01 2.76 4.07
C LEU A 190 -21.07 2.90 5.59
N THR A 191 -19.93 2.93 6.26
CA THR A 191 -19.85 3.10 7.72
C THR A 191 -20.48 4.41 8.17
N ARG A 192 -20.19 5.54 7.50
CA ARG A 192 -20.83 6.83 7.81
C ARG A 192 -22.33 6.78 7.61
N MET A 193 -22.81 6.19 6.53
CA MET A 193 -24.24 6.04 6.25
C MET A 193 -24.94 5.21 7.33
N LEU A 194 -24.37 4.07 7.72
CA LEU A 194 -24.93 3.20 8.76
C LEU A 194 -25.01 3.91 10.12
N VAL A 195 -23.94 4.58 10.53
CA VAL A 195 -23.93 5.36 11.80
C VAL A 195 -25.00 6.45 11.77
N ALA A 196 -25.12 7.21 10.67
CA ALA A 196 -26.14 8.24 10.53
C ALA A 196 -27.57 7.65 10.58
N ARG A 197 -27.79 6.49 9.92
CA ARG A 197 -29.08 5.79 9.92
C ARG A 197 -29.49 5.33 11.32
N VAL A 198 -28.54 4.72 12.04
CA VAL A 198 -28.79 4.28 13.45
C VAL A 198 -29.14 5.48 14.33
N GLN A 199 -28.40 6.58 14.23
CA GLN A 199 -28.70 7.80 14.97
C GLN A 199 -30.10 8.33 14.66
N ALA A 200 -30.43 8.50 13.37
CA ALA A 200 -31.74 8.98 12.94
C ALA A 200 -32.90 8.09 13.43
N THR A 201 -32.72 6.78 13.47
CA THR A 201 -33.71 5.83 13.97
C THR A 201 -34.03 6.07 15.44
N PHE A 202 -33.02 6.33 16.28
CA PHE A 202 -33.23 6.63 17.69
C PHE A 202 -33.78 8.05 17.92
N GLU A 203 -33.56 8.98 17.00
CA GLU A 203 -34.07 10.36 17.12
C GLU A 203 -35.48 10.55 16.59
N ALA A 204 -36.03 9.58 15.82
CA ALA A 204 -37.30 9.73 15.09
C ALA A 204 -38.53 9.92 16.03
N HIS A 205 -38.59 9.23 17.15
CA HIS A 205 -39.71 9.26 18.07
C HIS A 205 -39.24 9.43 19.52
N TRP A 206 -40.14 9.98 20.40
CA TRP A 206 -39.81 10.17 21.81
C TRP A 206 -39.51 8.84 22.53
N SER A 207 -40.24 7.77 22.21
CA SER A 207 -40.03 6.42 22.76
C SER A 207 -38.68 5.86 22.31
N SER A 208 -38.29 6.03 21.01
CA SER A 208 -36.99 5.63 20.50
C SER A 208 -35.85 6.40 21.16
N ARG A 209 -36.05 7.69 21.47
CA ARG A 209 -35.06 8.50 22.21
C ARG A 209 -34.80 7.95 23.61
N LEU A 210 -35.86 7.50 24.32
CA LEU A 210 -35.70 6.88 25.64
C LEU A 210 -34.92 5.57 25.55
N VAL A 211 -35.26 4.71 24.59
CA VAL A 211 -34.50 3.46 24.32
C VAL A 211 -33.07 3.77 23.93
N GLY A 212 -32.85 4.76 23.06
CA GLY A 212 -31.53 5.21 22.66
C GLY A 212 -30.68 5.75 23.81
N ALA A 213 -31.32 6.43 24.78
CA ALA A 213 -30.65 6.89 26.00
C ALA A 213 -30.15 5.71 26.84
N LEU A 214 -30.96 4.67 26.99
CA LEU A 214 -30.61 3.44 27.72
C LEU A 214 -29.52 2.65 26.96
N ALA A 215 -29.61 2.59 25.61
CA ALA A 215 -28.66 1.91 24.75
C ALA A 215 -27.35 2.69 24.52
N ARG A 216 -27.28 3.96 24.99
CA ARG A 216 -26.13 4.85 24.73
C ARG A 216 -24.74 4.26 25.05
N PRO A 217 -24.54 3.52 26.16
CA PRO A 217 -23.26 2.89 26.45
C PRO A 217 -22.86 1.85 25.40
N ALA A 218 -23.79 0.98 24.97
CA ALA A 218 -23.58 -0.04 23.97
C ALA A 218 -23.32 0.59 22.58
N LEU A 219 -24.08 1.61 22.19
CA LEU A 219 -23.92 2.35 20.94
C LEU A 219 -22.59 3.10 20.89
N ARG A 220 -22.14 3.69 22.01
CA ARG A 220 -20.81 4.32 22.09
C ARG A 220 -19.70 3.30 21.91
N ARG A 221 -19.83 2.12 22.49
CA ARG A 221 -18.87 1.03 22.31
C ARG A 221 -18.81 0.58 20.85
N LEU A 222 -19.95 0.28 20.25
CA LEU A 222 -20.07 -0.09 18.85
C LEU A 222 -19.49 0.99 17.92
N LYS A 223 -19.87 2.26 18.14
CA LYS A 223 -19.28 3.39 17.40
C LYS A 223 -17.77 3.41 17.52
N GLY A 224 -17.23 3.21 18.75
CA GLY A 224 -15.80 3.18 18.99
C GLY A 224 -15.08 2.01 18.30
N GLU A 225 -15.72 0.86 18.13
CA GLU A 225 -15.15 -0.31 17.43
C GLU A 225 -15.16 -0.11 15.90
N LEU A 226 -16.20 0.54 15.38
CA LEU A 226 -16.36 0.81 13.94
C LEU A 226 -15.76 2.16 13.49
N ASP A 227 -15.23 2.96 14.43
CA ASP A 227 -14.77 4.32 14.14
C ASP A 227 -13.53 4.31 13.23
N PRO A 228 -13.63 4.78 11.96
CA PRO A 228 -12.48 4.87 11.06
C PRO A 228 -11.36 5.73 11.63
N VAL A 229 -11.66 6.65 12.55
CA VAL A 229 -10.68 7.52 13.22
C VAL A 229 -9.60 6.71 13.93
N ARG A 230 -9.95 5.56 14.53
CA ARG A 230 -8.99 4.68 15.22
C ARG A 230 -7.99 3.99 14.28
N TYR A 231 -8.34 3.87 13.02
CA TYR A 231 -7.51 3.28 11.96
C TYR A 231 -6.87 4.34 11.09
N ASN A 232 -6.95 5.62 11.51
CA ASN A 232 -6.29 6.71 10.81
C ASN A 232 -4.77 6.58 10.94
N GLY A 233 -4.08 6.83 9.84
CA GLY A 233 -2.65 6.67 9.72
C GLY A 233 -2.30 5.57 8.72
N ALA A 234 -2.32 5.93 7.43
CA ALA A 234 -1.88 5.05 6.36
C ALA A 234 -0.35 5.14 6.20
N SER A 235 0.32 4.01 6.32
CA SER A 235 1.78 3.90 6.20
C SER A 235 2.21 3.97 4.74
N LEU A 236 3.22 4.77 4.41
CA LEU A 236 3.88 4.76 3.11
C LEU A 236 5.01 3.72 3.13
N LEU A 237 4.67 2.47 2.86
CA LEU A 237 5.60 1.35 2.90
C LEU A 237 6.59 1.37 1.74
N GLY A 238 7.82 1.03 2.03
CA GLY A 238 8.88 0.93 1.02
C GLY A 238 9.65 2.23 0.76
N LEU A 239 9.35 3.33 1.48
CA LEU A 239 10.23 4.50 1.55
C LEU A 239 11.46 4.20 2.43
N GLY A 240 12.57 4.89 2.18
CA GLY A 240 13.79 4.80 3.00
C GLY A 240 13.67 5.44 4.39
N GLY A 241 12.53 6.03 4.73
CA GLY A 241 12.19 6.59 6.04
C GLY A 241 10.71 6.43 6.33
N ILE A 242 10.30 6.65 7.58
CA ILE A 242 8.93 6.43 8.03
C ILE A 242 8.08 7.67 7.72
N VAL A 243 7.03 7.47 6.92
CA VAL A 243 6.05 8.49 6.58
C VAL A 243 4.65 7.91 6.73
N VAL A 244 3.81 8.59 7.51
CA VAL A 244 2.44 8.21 7.74
C VAL A 244 1.49 9.29 7.22
N LYS A 245 0.52 8.89 6.40
CA LYS A 245 -0.53 9.76 5.87
C LYS A 245 -1.74 9.75 6.81
N SER A 246 -2.06 10.88 7.39
CA SER A 246 -3.33 11.09 8.07
C SER A 246 -4.43 11.49 7.08
N HIS A 247 -5.68 11.16 7.37
CA HIS A 247 -6.83 11.61 6.57
C HIS A 247 -6.93 13.15 6.60
N GLY A 248 -7.27 13.75 5.46
CA GLY A 248 -7.32 15.23 5.35
C GLY A 248 -8.38 15.90 6.21
N SER A 249 -9.47 15.18 6.55
CA SER A 249 -10.53 15.64 7.45
C SER A 249 -10.41 15.11 8.89
N ALA A 250 -9.25 14.56 9.26
CA ALA A 250 -9.03 14.07 10.62
C ALA A 250 -9.06 15.22 11.62
N ASP A 251 -9.79 15.01 12.70
CA ASP A 251 -9.70 15.85 13.89
C ASP A 251 -8.42 15.56 14.70
N ALA A 252 -8.27 16.22 15.84
CA ALA A 252 -7.12 16.02 16.71
C ALA A 252 -6.96 14.55 17.16
N ALA A 253 -8.07 13.86 17.41
CA ALA A 253 -8.06 12.45 17.82
C ALA A 253 -7.58 11.56 16.66
N GLY A 254 -8.07 11.78 15.45
CA GLY A 254 -7.63 11.07 14.28
C GLY A 254 -6.14 11.31 13.98
N PHE A 255 -5.69 12.55 14.03
CA PHE A 255 -4.27 12.85 13.83
C PHE A 255 -3.37 12.19 14.89
N HIS A 256 -3.84 12.12 16.14
CA HIS A 256 -3.15 11.40 17.22
C HIS A 256 -2.92 9.92 16.86
N TYR A 257 -3.93 9.22 16.30
CA TYR A 257 -3.74 7.83 15.87
C TYR A 257 -2.71 7.68 14.75
N ALA A 258 -2.64 8.63 13.81
CA ALA A 258 -1.60 8.63 12.79
C ALA A 258 -0.19 8.81 13.40
N VAL A 259 -0.06 9.67 14.42
CA VAL A 259 1.20 9.82 15.17
C VAL A 259 1.55 8.54 15.93
N LEU A 260 0.57 7.89 16.59
CA LEU A 260 0.80 6.62 17.28
C LEU A 260 1.26 5.53 16.31
N ARG A 261 0.71 5.48 15.09
CA ARG A 261 1.16 4.56 14.05
C ARG A 261 2.62 4.83 13.69
N ALA A 262 3.00 6.07 13.46
CA ALA A 262 4.37 6.44 13.17
C ALA A 262 5.33 6.03 14.32
N VAL A 263 4.92 6.25 15.57
CA VAL A 263 5.69 5.82 16.76
C VAL A 263 5.90 4.30 16.79
N GLN A 264 4.87 3.51 16.44
CA GLN A 264 4.99 2.06 16.36
C GLN A 264 6.00 1.65 15.28
N GLU A 265 5.94 2.25 14.11
CA GLU A 265 6.87 1.95 13.01
C GLU A 265 8.32 2.33 13.36
N VAL A 266 8.53 3.46 14.05
CA VAL A 266 9.85 3.88 14.57
C VAL A 266 10.38 2.87 15.58
N ARG A 267 9.55 2.44 16.54
CA ARG A 267 9.97 1.47 17.59
C ARG A 267 10.45 0.15 17.01
N HIS A 268 9.90 -0.25 15.89
CA HIS A 268 10.25 -1.51 15.22
C HIS A 268 11.22 -1.33 14.03
N ASP A 269 11.71 -0.11 13.80
CA ASP A 269 12.62 0.22 12.69
C ASP A 269 12.13 -0.40 11.36
N LEU A 270 10.89 -0.07 10.98
CA LEU A 270 10.22 -0.69 9.83
C LEU A 270 11.04 -0.62 8.53
N PRO A 271 11.70 0.50 8.16
CA PRO A 271 12.52 0.55 6.95
C PRO A 271 13.65 -0.49 6.94
N ARG A 272 14.30 -0.71 8.09
CA ARG A 272 15.33 -1.73 8.24
C ARG A 272 14.76 -3.14 8.17
N CYS A 273 13.60 -3.38 8.81
CA CYS A 273 12.92 -4.68 8.72
C CYS A 273 12.57 -5.02 7.26
N LEU A 274 12.08 -4.04 6.49
CA LEU A 274 11.81 -4.19 5.06
C LEU A 274 13.12 -4.47 4.28
N ALA A 275 14.17 -3.69 4.52
CA ALA A 275 15.44 -3.86 3.83
C ALA A 275 16.05 -5.26 4.05
N VAL A 276 16.02 -5.76 5.28
CA VAL A 276 16.54 -7.09 5.63
C VAL A 276 15.65 -8.21 5.09
N GLY A 277 14.32 -8.07 5.22
CA GLY A 277 13.36 -9.09 4.80
C GLY A 277 13.22 -9.22 3.28
N LEU A 278 13.49 -8.15 2.55
CA LEU A 278 13.42 -8.11 1.07
C LEU A 278 14.77 -8.42 0.42
N ALA A 279 15.87 -8.40 1.18
CA ALA A 279 17.18 -8.72 0.64
C ALA A 279 17.18 -10.12 -0.01
N PRO A 280 17.74 -10.29 -1.22
CA PRO A 280 17.89 -11.60 -1.82
C PRO A 280 18.76 -12.44 -0.88
N ARG A 281 18.23 -13.57 -0.41
CA ARG A 281 19.05 -14.55 0.35
C ARG A 281 20.16 -15.03 -0.59
N ARG A 282 21.40 -14.64 -0.34
CA ARG A 282 22.55 -15.19 -1.02
C ARG A 282 22.57 -16.71 -0.79
N GLY A 283 22.30 -17.47 -1.84
CA GLY A 283 22.57 -18.90 -1.89
C GLY A 283 21.38 -19.84 -1.69
N VAL A 284 20.58 -20.04 -2.76
CA VAL A 284 20.13 -21.35 -3.29
C VAL A 284 19.60 -21.02 -4.70
N GLY A 285 20.36 -21.39 -5.76
CA GLY A 285 19.79 -21.41 -7.12
C GLY A 285 20.60 -20.77 -8.23
N GLU A 286 21.92 -20.61 -8.12
CA GLU A 286 22.76 -20.39 -9.32
C GLU A 286 23.67 -21.62 -9.56
N SER A 287 23.05 -22.75 -9.91
CA SER A 287 23.79 -23.91 -10.43
C SER A 287 22.94 -24.76 -11.39
N VAL A 288 22.24 -24.10 -12.31
CA VAL A 288 21.77 -24.79 -13.54
C VAL A 288 21.86 -23.81 -14.69
N GLY A 289 22.85 -24.01 -15.57
CA GLY A 289 22.81 -23.36 -16.87
C GLY A 289 24.11 -22.78 -17.40
N ARG A 290 25.27 -23.36 -17.07
CA ARG A 290 26.46 -23.23 -17.91
C ARG A 290 26.93 -24.62 -18.34
N VAL A 291 26.23 -25.23 -19.30
CA VAL A 291 26.75 -26.34 -20.06
C VAL A 291 26.79 -25.90 -21.52
N GLY A 292 28.02 -25.75 -22.03
CA GLY A 292 28.42 -26.08 -23.38
C GLY A 292 27.90 -25.20 -24.52
N ARG A 293 28.69 -24.17 -24.85
CA ARG A 293 29.02 -23.90 -26.25
C ARG A 293 30.55 -23.75 -26.33
N ALA A 294 31.18 -24.87 -26.55
CA ALA A 294 32.55 -24.92 -27.07
C ALA A 294 32.49 -25.38 -28.54
N ALA A 295 33.05 -24.55 -29.39
CA ALA A 295 33.76 -24.84 -30.65
C ALA A 295 33.05 -25.69 -31.71
N SER A 296 32.78 -25.08 -32.84
CA SER A 296 33.29 -25.56 -34.14
C SER A 296 33.44 -24.37 -35.07
N ASP A 297 34.68 -23.84 -35.10
CA ASP A 297 35.24 -23.22 -36.29
C ASP A 297 35.34 -24.29 -37.36
N LEU A 298 34.91 -24.02 -38.55
CA LEU A 298 35.66 -24.32 -39.77
C LEU A 298 34.96 -23.69 -41.01
N ASP A 299 35.72 -22.85 -41.65
CA ASP A 299 35.72 -22.37 -43.01
C ASP A 299 34.85 -23.07 -44.05
N ILE A 300 34.31 -22.28 -45.02
CA ILE A 300 34.76 -22.32 -46.42
C ILE A 300 33.91 -21.35 -47.27
N LEU A 301 34.59 -20.29 -47.79
CA LEU A 301 34.59 -19.69 -49.11
C LEU A 301 33.29 -19.54 -49.94
N THR A 302 33.03 -18.30 -50.29
CA THR A 302 32.38 -17.72 -51.50
C THR A 302 32.86 -18.36 -52.82
N PRO A 303 32.33 -18.05 -54.04
CA PRO A 303 31.42 -16.96 -54.49
C PRO A 303 30.41 -17.39 -55.61
N GLY A 304 29.55 -16.46 -56.06
CA GLY A 304 28.92 -16.50 -57.37
C GLY A 304 27.52 -15.90 -57.47
N ALA A 305 27.49 -14.66 -57.97
CA ALA A 305 26.32 -14.08 -58.66
C ALA A 305 26.39 -14.51 -60.16
N PRO A 306 25.48 -14.10 -61.07
CA PRO A 306 24.22 -13.36 -61.02
C PRO A 306 23.15 -13.95 -61.99
N GLY A 307 22.06 -13.25 -62.17
CA GLY A 307 21.22 -13.40 -63.38
C GLY A 307 19.72 -13.37 -63.14
N ASP A 308 19.14 -12.21 -63.39
CA ASP A 308 18.06 -11.89 -64.36
C ASP A 308 16.77 -12.75 -64.26
N ASP A 309 15.72 -12.13 -64.13
CA ASP A 309 14.84 -11.37 -65.01
C ASP A 309 13.40 -11.91 -65.02
N ASP A 310 12.53 -10.98 -65.05
CA ASP A 310 11.25 -10.89 -65.75
C ASP A 310 9.93 -11.57 -65.24
N SER A 311 9.08 -10.63 -65.11
CA SER A 311 7.72 -10.55 -65.68
C SER A 311 6.57 -11.28 -65.02
N GLN A 312 5.71 -10.42 -64.59
CA GLN A 312 4.30 -10.22 -65.06
C GLN A 312 3.17 -11.07 -64.54
N GLN A 313 2.26 -10.25 -64.12
CA GLN A 313 0.78 -10.33 -64.38
C GLN A 313 -0.07 -11.32 -63.59
N GLU A 314 -0.94 -10.71 -62.87
CA GLU A 314 -2.35 -10.39 -63.08
C GLU A 314 -3.36 -11.43 -62.55
N GLN A 315 -4.28 -10.87 -61.81
CA GLN A 315 -5.73 -11.20 -61.75
C GLN A 315 -6.19 -12.51 -61.09
N ARG A 316 -6.77 -12.45 -59.96
CA ARG A 316 -8.22 -12.30 -59.73
C ARG A 316 -8.48 -12.14 -58.21
#